data_a942d2e985a2052e8a3d9d79b02b93e8
#
_entry.id   a942d2e985a2052e8a3d9d79b02b93e8
#
_cell.length_a   1.000
_cell.length_b   1.000
_cell.length_c   1.000
_cell.angle_alpha   90.00
_cell.angle_beta   90.00
_cell.angle_gamma   90.00
#
_symmetry.space_group_name_H-M   'P 1'
#
loop_
_entity.id
_entity.type
_entity.pdbx_description
1 polymer ?
#
loop_
_entity_poly.entity_id
_entity_poly.type
_entity_poly.pdbx_seq_one_letter_code
_entity_poly.pdbx_strand_id
1 'polypeptide(L)'
;FLSESGIKNIELFDLDKIDLDNFKSMMEENSISIKSSHISFQAITNTEETISRMKYLNIKHAIVPSVPEKFSKDFASNFDLDEDTWNNFGKDLSSYVQMYEDNGLTLGYHNHSFEFRPLPSGKLPIECMMDHNENLKMELDLGWAVAGKADPLDWIEKYKNKIIGCHLKDFFDETKNLLDHSEQSAVGEGFIDWPKLLAEVKKTPCEVFVLEHDDPKDYKEYTTKSLEYLETI
;
A
#
# COMPACT_ATOMS: atom_id res chain seq x y z
N PHE A 1 -7.60 15.18 -15.89
CA PHE A 1 -6.15 15.14 -15.73
C PHE A 1 -5.62 13.70 -15.77
N LEU A 2 -5.96 12.84 -14.80
CA LEU A 2 -5.39 11.46 -14.74
C LEU A 2 -5.55 10.70 -16.06
N SER A 3 -6.75 10.70 -16.64
CA SER A 3 -7.01 10.06 -17.93
C SER A 3 -6.20 10.68 -19.07
N GLU A 4 -6.07 12.00 -19.09
CA GLU A 4 -5.28 12.75 -20.08
C GLU A 4 -3.78 12.48 -19.95
N SER A 5 -3.30 12.20 -18.71
CA SER A 5 -1.90 11.81 -18.45
C SER A 5 -1.61 10.34 -18.77
N GLY A 6 -2.59 9.61 -19.34
CA GLY A 6 -2.41 8.21 -19.71
C GLY A 6 -2.66 7.20 -18.58
N ILE A 7 -2.99 7.65 -17.36
CA ILE A 7 -3.32 6.77 -16.23
C ILE A 7 -4.64 6.06 -16.52
N LYS A 8 -4.61 4.74 -16.42
CA LYS A 8 -5.77 3.86 -16.69
C LYS A 8 -6.31 3.19 -15.43
N ASN A 9 -5.56 3.20 -14.35
CA ASN A 9 -5.93 2.56 -13.10
C ASN A 9 -5.61 3.49 -11.94
N ILE A 10 -6.42 3.41 -10.91
CA ILE A 10 -6.14 4.06 -9.62
C ILE A 10 -6.26 3.05 -8.49
N GLU A 11 -5.65 3.37 -7.38
CA GLU A 11 -6.03 2.87 -6.08
C GLU A 11 -6.97 3.86 -5.41
N LEU A 12 -8.02 3.35 -4.79
CA LEU A 12 -9.00 4.18 -4.09
C LEU A 12 -8.65 4.26 -2.61
N PHE A 13 -8.72 5.45 -2.06
CA PHE A 13 -8.63 5.67 -0.63
C PHE A 13 -10.03 5.87 -0.02
N ASP A 14 -10.28 5.27 1.17
CA ASP A 14 -11.54 5.42 1.92
C ASP A 14 -12.82 5.02 1.16
N LEU A 15 -12.88 3.76 0.68
CA LEU A 15 -14.06 3.19 0.00
C LEU A 15 -15.38 3.48 0.70
N ASP A 16 -15.38 3.55 2.03
CA ASP A 16 -16.61 3.68 2.84
C ASP A 16 -17.26 5.05 2.71
N LYS A 17 -16.51 6.07 2.32
CA LYS A 17 -16.94 7.48 2.35
C LYS A 17 -17.42 8.01 1.01
N ILE A 18 -17.37 7.20 -0.05
CA ILE A 18 -17.72 7.65 -1.39
C ILE A 18 -19.17 7.35 -1.76
N ASP A 19 -19.76 8.22 -2.59
CA ASP A 19 -20.98 7.96 -3.34
C ASP A 19 -20.64 7.03 -4.51
N LEU A 20 -21.03 5.76 -4.38
CA LEU A 20 -20.65 4.70 -5.34
C LEU A 20 -21.13 4.97 -6.75
N ASP A 21 -22.37 5.44 -6.92
CA ASP A 21 -22.97 5.64 -8.25
C ASP A 21 -22.28 6.79 -8.99
N ASN A 22 -22.10 7.91 -8.30
CA ASN A 22 -21.41 9.07 -8.86
C ASN A 22 -19.95 8.76 -9.17
N PHE A 23 -19.25 8.07 -8.24
CA PHE A 23 -17.85 7.71 -8.44
C PHE A 23 -17.67 6.73 -9.60
N LYS A 24 -18.51 5.69 -9.69
CA LYS A 24 -18.48 4.72 -10.78
C LYS A 24 -18.67 5.39 -12.13
N SER A 25 -19.69 6.25 -12.24
CA SER A 25 -19.97 6.99 -13.49
C SER A 25 -18.76 7.84 -13.89
N MET A 26 -18.14 8.55 -12.94
CA MET A 26 -16.95 9.35 -13.19
C MET A 26 -15.76 8.52 -13.68
N MET A 27 -15.54 7.32 -13.10
CA MET A 27 -14.48 6.41 -13.54
C MET A 27 -14.74 5.86 -14.94
N GLU A 28 -15.98 5.45 -15.25
CA GLU A 28 -16.37 4.95 -16.56
C GLU A 28 -16.23 6.02 -17.64
N GLU A 29 -16.71 7.24 -17.41
CA GLU A 29 -16.59 8.38 -18.33
C GLU A 29 -15.13 8.72 -18.66
N ASN A 30 -14.22 8.54 -17.72
CA ASN A 30 -12.80 8.80 -17.89
C ASN A 30 -11.99 7.56 -18.32
N SER A 31 -12.63 6.41 -18.51
CA SER A 31 -11.99 5.13 -18.85
C SER A 31 -10.87 4.74 -17.84
N ILE A 32 -11.13 4.99 -16.56
CA ILE A 32 -10.24 4.64 -15.43
C ILE A 32 -10.85 3.46 -14.68
N SER A 33 -10.05 2.45 -14.38
CA SER A 33 -10.44 1.32 -13.52
C SER A 33 -9.82 1.45 -12.13
N ILE A 34 -10.45 0.78 -11.15
CA ILE A 34 -9.98 0.77 -9.77
C ILE A 34 -9.45 -0.64 -9.50
N LYS A 35 -8.16 -0.78 -9.23
CA LYS A 35 -7.53 -2.10 -9.03
C LYS A 35 -7.55 -2.53 -7.58
N SER A 36 -7.25 -1.60 -6.69
CA SER A 36 -7.15 -1.80 -5.25
C SER A 36 -7.83 -0.66 -4.50
N SER A 37 -8.10 -0.88 -3.24
CA SER A 37 -8.56 0.18 -2.35
C SER A 37 -7.95 0.02 -0.98
N HIS A 38 -7.45 1.11 -0.42
CA HIS A 38 -7.19 1.23 1.00
C HIS A 38 -8.52 1.24 1.75
N ILE A 39 -8.66 0.31 2.69
CA ILE A 39 -9.90 0.06 3.44
C ILE A 39 -9.54 -0.04 4.92
N SER A 40 -10.25 0.70 5.77
CA SER A 40 -10.01 0.62 7.21
C SER A 40 -10.24 -0.79 7.75
N PHE A 41 -9.50 -1.18 8.78
CA PHE A 41 -9.75 -2.49 9.42
C PHE A 41 -11.19 -2.60 9.95
N GLN A 42 -11.78 -1.49 10.38
CA GLN A 42 -13.19 -1.48 10.82
C GLN A 42 -14.13 -1.85 9.67
N ALA A 43 -13.89 -1.35 8.47
CA ALA A 43 -14.68 -1.70 7.29
C ALA A 43 -14.44 -3.16 6.86
N ILE A 44 -13.20 -3.68 7.00
CA ILE A 44 -12.92 -5.11 6.78
C ILE A 44 -13.80 -5.99 7.68
N THR A 45 -14.02 -5.59 8.93
CA THR A 45 -14.91 -6.34 9.85
C THR A 45 -16.39 -6.25 9.46
N ASN A 46 -16.81 -5.21 8.75
CA ASN A 46 -18.15 -5.11 8.14
C ASN A 46 -18.17 -5.76 6.74
N THR A 47 -17.86 -7.03 6.71
CA THR A 47 -17.41 -7.79 5.54
C THR A 47 -18.42 -7.78 4.39
N GLU A 48 -19.72 -8.02 4.68
CA GLU A 48 -20.76 -8.11 3.64
C GLU A 48 -20.92 -6.80 2.88
N GLU A 49 -20.97 -5.67 3.59
CA GLU A 49 -21.09 -4.35 3.00
C GLU A 49 -19.84 -4.00 2.19
N THR A 50 -18.67 -4.19 2.76
CA THR A 50 -17.40 -3.88 2.10
C THR A 50 -17.21 -4.70 0.84
N ILE A 51 -17.47 -6.01 0.86
CA ILE A 51 -17.40 -6.88 -0.31
C ILE A 51 -18.41 -6.44 -1.38
N SER A 52 -19.63 -6.07 -0.98
CA SER A 52 -20.65 -5.58 -1.91
C SER A 52 -20.18 -4.31 -2.63
N ARG A 53 -19.63 -3.34 -1.89
CA ARG A 53 -19.11 -2.08 -2.44
C ARG A 53 -17.92 -2.32 -3.38
N MET A 54 -16.98 -3.21 -3.01
CA MET A 54 -15.85 -3.59 -3.86
C MET A 54 -16.32 -4.23 -5.17
N LYS A 55 -17.24 -5.19 -5.10
CA LYS A 55 -17.80 -5.85 -6.29
C LYS A 55 -18.55 -4.86 -7.20
N TYR A 56 -19.27 -3.90 -6.61
CA TYR A 56 -19.96 -2.88 -7.37
C TYR A 56 -19.02 -2.01 -8.21
N LEU A 57 -17.84 -1.70 -7.67
CA LEU A 57 -16.79 -0.92 -8.36
C LEU A 57 -15.77 -1.79 -9.12
N ASN A 58 -15.93 -3.12 -9.15
CA ASN A 58 -14.98 -4.08 -9.72
C ASN A 58 -13.58 -4.00 -9.10
N ILE A 59 -13.47 -3.66 -7.82
CA ILE A 59 -12.21 -3.65 -7.07
C ILE A 59 -11.86 -5.09 -6.69
N LYS A 60 -10.61 -5.49 -6.92
CA LYS A 60 -10.13 -6.85 -6.65
C LYS A 60 -9.40 -6.96 -5.30
N HIS A 61 -8.63 -5.94 -4.94
CA HIS A 61 -7.74 -5.98 -3.79
C HIS A 61 -8.22 -5.02 -2.69
N ALA A 62 -8.53 -5.58 -1.52
CA ALA A 62 -8.79 -4.87 -0.29
C ALA A 62 -7.48 -4.76 0.49
N ILE A 63 -6.99 -3.56 0.72
CA ILE A 63 -5.71 -3.32 1.38
C ILE A 63 -5.96 -2.57 2.69
N VAL A 64 -5.50 -3.12 3.81
CA VAL A 64 -5.53 -2.43 5.10
C VAL A 64 -4.25 -1.60 5.23
N PRO A 65 -4.34 -0.24 5.26
CA PRO A 65 -3.15 0.61 5.22
C PRO A 65 -2.62 1.00 6.59
N SER A 66 -3.30 0.64 7.67
CA SER A 66 -2.93 1.14 9.00
C SER A 66 -3.34 0.20 10.12
N VAL A 67 -2.64 0.35 11.23
CA VAL A 67 -3.00 -0.32 12.48
C VAL A 67 -4.33 0.26 12.99
N PRO A 68 -5.30 -0.59 13.35
CA PRO A 68 -6.61 -0.11 13.81
C PRO A 68 -6.55 0.55 15.18
N GLU A 69 -7.47 1.51 15.42
CA GLU A 69 -7.55 2.29 16.66
C GLU A 69 -7.62 1.43 17.95
N LYS A 70 -8.13 0.22 17.87
CA LYS A 70 -8.14 -0.69 19.02
C LYS A 70 -6.75 -1.11 19.50
N PHE A 71 -5.72 -0.98 18.67
CA PHE A 71 -4.33 -1.29 18.98
C PHE A 71 -3.45 -0.04 19.08
N SER A 72 -3.75 1.01 18.33
CA SER A 72 -2.95 2.21 18.28
C SER A 72 -3.82 3.46 18.13
N LYS A 73 -3.47 4.55 18.82
CA LYS A 73 -4.26 5.79 18.83
C LYS A 73 -4.01 6.68 17.61
N ASP A 74 -2.79 6.64 17.11
CA ASP A 74 -2.32 7.48 16.02
C ASP A 74 -1.06 6.88 15.38
N PHE A 75 -0.60 7.48 14.28
CA PHE A 75 0.59 7.03 13.56
C PHE A 75 1.85 6.95 14.45
N ALA A 76 2.07 7.94 15.32
CA ALA A 76 3.24 7.96 16.19
C ALA A 76 3.22 6.82 17.22
N SER A 77 2.05 6.47 17.73
CA SER A 77 1.87 5.37 18.69
C SER A 77 2.22 4.00 18.10
N ASN A 78 2.23 3.85 16.78
CA ASN A 78 2.58 2.59 16.11
C ASN A 78 4.05 2.19 16.38
N PHE A 79 4.92 3.16 16.60
CA PHE A 79 6.34 2.91 16.92
C PHE A 79 6.57 2.29 18.30
N ASP A 80 5.58 2.34 19.19
CA ASP A 80 5.66 1.88 20.57
C ASP A 80 4.90 0.57 20.83
N LEU A 81 4.27 -0.01 19.78
CA LEU A 81 3.53 -1.27 19.90
C LEU A 81 4.49 -2.43 20.17
N ASP A 82 4.09 -3.32 21.07
CA ASP A 82 4.83 -4.52 21.39
C ASP A 82 4.57 -5.69 20.42
N GLU A 83 5.37 -6.74 20.52
CA GLU A 83 5.28 -7.91 19.67
C GLU A 83 3.91 -8.62 19.77
N ASP A 84 3.35 -8.70 20.98
CA ASP A 84 2.05 -9.35 21.20
C ASP A 84 0.93 -8.59 20.47
N THR A 85 0.99 -7.26 20.49
CA THR A 85 0.03 -6.41 19.79
C THR A 85 0.11 -6.62 18.28
N TRP A 86 1.31 -6.65 17.71
CA TRP A 86 1.52 -6.91 16.29
C TRP A 86 1.06 -8.31 15.87
N ASN A 87 1.39 -9.34 16.66
CA ASN A 87 0.91 -10.71 16.42
C ASN A 87 -0.61 -10.80 16.50
N ASN A 88 -1.25 -10.13 17.47
CA ASN A 88 -2.70 -10.12 17.60
C ASN A 88 -3.36 -9.43 16.42
N PHE A 89 -2.80 -8.31 15.95
CA PHE A 89 -3.32 -7.64 14.75
C PHE A 89 -3.18 -8.52 13.51
N GLY A 90 -2.00 -9.12 13.27
CA GLY A 90 -1.78 -10.03 12.15
C GLY A 90 -2.73 -11.23 12.16
N LYS A 91 -2.98 -11.82 13.35
CA LYS A 91 -3.93 -12.90 13.53
C LYS A 91 -5.37 -12.46 13.24
N ASP A 92 -5.77 -11.30 13.74
CA ASP A 92 -7.11 -10.75 13.52
C ASP A 92 -7.33 -10.48 12.03
N LEU A 93 -6.40 -9.79 11.36
CA LEU A 93 -6.50 -9.52 9.93
C LEU A 93 -6.54 -10.82 9.12
N SER A 94 -5.70 -11.79 9.45
CA SER A 94 -5.64 -13.10 8.81
C SER A 94 -6.94 -13.89 8.90
N SER A 95 -7.76 -13.65 9.94
CA SER A 95 -9.03 -14.34 10.11
C SER A 95 -10.08 -14.01 9.04
N TYR A 96 -9.93 -12.89 8.35
CA TYR A 96 -10.83 -12.43 7.28
C TYR A 96 -10.40 -12.91 5.89
N VAL A 97 -9.17 -13.38 5.70
CA VAL A 97 -8.61 -13.73 4.38
C VAL A 97 -9.52 -14.69 3.62
N GLN A 98 -9.94 -15.80 4.24
CA GLN A 98 -10.76 -16.81 3.57
C GLN A 98 -12.09 -16.25 3.09
N MET A 99 -12.71 -15.36 3.86
CA MET A 99 -14.00 -14.77 3.48
C MET A 99 -13.87 -13.86 2.24
N TYR A 100 -12.76 -13.12 2.13
CA TYR A 100 -12.49 -12.32 0.93
C TYR A 100 -12.20 -13.22 -0.27
N GLU A 101 -11.40 -14.29 -0.11
CA GLU A 101 -11.10 -15.26 -1.17
C GLU A 101 -12.36 -15.98 -1.67
N ASP A 102 -13.26 -16.41 -0.79
CA ASP A 102 -14.53 -17.06 -1.14
C ASP A 102 -15.44 -16.13 -1.98
N ASN A 103 -15.19 -14.83 -1.92
CA ASN A 103 -15.87 -13.82 -2.70
C ASN A 103 -15.11 -13.37 -3.96
N GLY A 104 -13.98 -14.00 -4.27
CA GLY A 104 -13.13 -13.68 -5.42
C GLY A 104 -12.30 -12.42 -5.24
N LEU A 105 -12.13 -11.97 -4.00
CA LEU A 105 -11.34 -10.79 -3.63
C LEU A 105 -10.07 -11.21 -2.92
N THR A 106 -9.12 -10.29 -2.82
CA THR A 106 -7.87 -10.49 -2.10
C THR A 106 -7.81 -9.52 -0.93
N LEU A 107 -7.37 -10.00 0.24
CA LEU A 107 -7.09 -9.16 1.39
C LEU A 107 -5.58 -9.01 1.56
N GLY A 108 -5.13 -7.78 1.75
CA GLY A 108 -3.72 -7.44 1.92
C GLY A 108 -3.49 -6.39 2.99
N TYR A 109 -2.21 -6.17 3.26
CA TYR A 109 -1.72 -5.14 4.16
C TYR A 109 -0.70 -4.26 3.44
N HIS A 110 -0.76 -2.95 3.70
CA HIS A 110 0.20 -1.95 3.23
C HIS A 110 1.07 -1.49 4.39
N ASN A 111 2.39 -1.47 4.18
CA ASN A 111 3.34 -1.06 5.20
C ASN A 111 3.66 0.43 5.15
N HIS A 112 4.06 0.93 6.31
CA HIS A 112 4.79 2.19 6.50
C HIS A 112 6.22 1.92 6.98
N SER A 113 6.84 2.90 7.60
CA SER A 113 8.23 2.79 8.09
C SER A 113 8.34 2.08 9.45
N PHE A 114 7.31 2.16 10.28
CA PHE A 114 7.36 1.61 11.65
C PHE A 114 7.37 0.09 11.68
N GLU A 115 6.86 -0.59 10.67
CA GLU A 115 6.88 -2.06 10.58
C GLU A 115 8.29 -2.63 10.36
N PHE A 116 9.23 -1.79 9.97
CA PHE A 116 10.63 -2.19 9.79
C PHE A 116 11.53 -1.82 10.98
N ARG A 117 10.98 -1.25 12.05
CA ARG A 117 11.73 -0.97 13.27
C ARG A 117 11.80 -2.23 14.14
N PRO A 118 13.02 -2.74 14.46
CA PRO A 118 13.14 -3.95 15.27
C PRO A 118 12.48 -3.83 16.65
N LEU A 119 11.71 -4.83 17.00
CA LEU A 119 11.16 -5.03 18.33
C LEU A 119 12.26 -5.45 19.31
N PRO A 120 12.03 -5.39 20.63
CA PRO A 120 13.03 -5.84 21.62
C PRO A 120 13.48 -7.31 21.45
N SER A 121 12.67 -8.15 20.84
CA SER A 121 12.99 -9.55 20.48
C SER A 121 13.94 -9.67 19.27
N GLY A 122 14.08 -8.60 18.50
CA GLY A 122 14.79 -8.60 17.22
C GLY A 122 13.91 -8.91 16.01
N LYS A 123 12.66 -9.34 16.19
CA LYS A 123 11.70 -9.47 15.10
C LYS A 123 11.25 -8.10 14.60
N LEU A 124 10.72 -8.07 13.38
CA LEU A 124 10.10 -6.87 12.84
C LEU A 124 8.57 -6.98 12.89
N PRO A 125 7.86 -5.87 13.14
CA PRO A 125 6.40 -5.82 13.12
C PRO A 125 5.79 -6.43 11.86
N ILE A 126 6.36 -6.15 10.69
CA ILE A 126 5.88 -6.71 9.42
C ILE A 126 5.88 -8.25 9.41
N GLU A 127 6.88 -8.88 10.06
CA GLU A 127 6.96 -10.34 10.17
C GLU A 127 5.87 -10.87 11.12
N CYS A 128 5.67 -10.19 12.25
CA CYS A 128 4.61 -10.53 13.21
C CYS A 128 3.21 -10.47 12.57
N MET A 129 3.04 -9.62 11.56
CA MET A 129 1.77 -9.49 10.85
C MET A 129 1.61 -10.51 9.72
N MET A 130 2.60 -10.56 8.83
CA MET A 130 2.47 -11.26 7.56
C MET A 130 2.61 -12.78 7.66
N ASP A 131 3.20 -13.29 8.75
CA ASP A 131 3.51 -14.72 8.86
C ASP A 131 2.35 -15.57 9.42
N HIS A 132 1.20 -14.94 9.77
CA HIS A 132 0.03 -15.67 10.26
C HIS A 132 -0.77 -16.40 9.18
N ASN A 133 -0.72 -15.94 7.94
CA ASN A 133 -1.49 -16.54 6.84
C ASN A 133 -0.74 -16.38 5.53
N GLU A 134 -0.52 -17.48 4.81
CA GLU A 134 0.17 -17.46 3.52
C GLU A 134 -0.60 -16.70 2.43
N ASN A 135 -1.93 -16.65 2.54
CA ASN A 135 -2.80 -15.98 1.59
C ASN A 135 -3.04 -14.51 1.93
N LEU A 136 -2.67 -14.02 3.11
CA LEU A 136 -2.63 -12.59 3.38
C LEU A 136 -1.58 -11.96 2.44
N LYS A 137 -2.02 -11.04 1.59
CA LYS A 137 -1.18 -10.42 0.57
C LYS A 137 -0.54 -9.13 1.07
N MET A 138 0.41 -8.65 0.31
CA MET A 138 1.18 -7.45 0.64
C MET A 138 1.09 -6.46 -0.52
N GLU A 139 0.78 -5.24 -0.18
CA GLU A 139 1.08 -4.07 -0.97
C GLU A 139 2.33 -3.43 -0.35
N LEU A 140 3.46 -3.64 -1.01
CA LEU A 140 4.76 -3.19 -0.49
C LEU A 140 5.01 -1.74 -0.87
N ASP A 141 5.00 -0.83 0.10
CA ASP A 141 5.52 0.52 -0.10
C ASP A 141 7.06 0.48 -0.01
N LEU A 142 7.70 0.63 -1.16
CA LEU A 142 9.15 0.57 -1.30
C LEU A 142 9.83 1.78 -0.66
N GLY A 143 9.21 2.96 -0.76
CA GLY A 143 9.74 4.18 -0.15
C GLY A 143 9.65 4.14 1.39
N TRP A 144 8.53 3.70 1.93
CA TRP A 144 8.40 3.54 3.38
C TRP A 144 9.32 2.44 3.93
N ALA A 145 9.62 1.40 3.17
CA ALA A 145 10.64 0.43 3.57
C ALA A 145 12.02 1.10 3.70
N VAL A 146 12.40 1.95 2.72
CA VAL A 146 13.64 2.74 2.78
C VAL A 146 13.62 3.70 3.97
N ALA A 147 12.52 4.43 4.21
CA ALA A 147 12.37 5.32 5.35
C ALA A 147 12.48 4.57 6.70
N GLY A 148 12.01 3.33 6.74
CA GLY A 148 12.19 2.39 7.86
C GLY A 148 13.59 1.79 7.98
N LYS A 149 14.52 2.18 7.09
CA LYS A 149 15.92 1.69 7.03
C LYS A 149 16.04 0.20 6.70
N ALA A 150 15.06 -0.33 5.98
CA ALA A 150 15.09 -1.66 5.42
C ALA A 150 15.60 -1.60 3.98
N ASP A 151 16.27 -2.68 3.51
CA ASP A 151 16.55 -2.82 2.09
C ASP A 151 15.32 -3.42 1.39
N PRO A 152 14.66 -2.69 0.48
CA PRO A 152 13.47 -3.20 -0.21
C PRO A 152 13.70 -4.51 -0.94
N LEU A 153 14.92 -4.78 -1.42
CA LEU A 153 15.23 -6.03 -2.12
C LEU A 153 15.08 -7.26 -1.21
N ASP A 154 15.47 -7.16 0.06
CA ASP A 154 15.30 -8.25 1.02
C ASP A 154 13.82 -8.58 1.22
N TRP A 155 12.97 -7.57 1.24
CA TRP A 155 11.52 -7.72 1.45
C TRP A 155 10.82 -8.20 0.18
N ILE A 156 11.25 -7.77 -1.00
CA ILE A 156 10.76 -8.30 -2.27
C ILE A 156 11.06 -9.80 -2.34
N GLU A 157 12.29 -10.25 -2.04
CA GLU A 157 12.64 -11.67 -2.07
C GLU A 157 11.90 -12.47 -0.99
N LYS A 158 11.83 -11.93 0.25
CA LYS A 158 11.19 -12.63 1.38
C LYS A 158 9.71 -12.88 1.13
N TYR A 159 8.99 -11.89 0.63
CA TYR A 159 7.53 -11.97 0.43
C TYR A 159 7.13 -12.02 -1.06
N LYS A 160 8.03 -12.48 -1.93
CA LYS A 160 7.82 -12.49 -3.38
C LYS A 160 6.51 -13.12 -3.86
N ASN A 161 5.96 -14.10 -3.14
CA ASN A 161 4.70 -14.75 -3.47
C ASN A 161 3.47 -14.06 -2.88
N LYS A 162 3.66 -13.06 -2.04
CA LYS A 162 2.59 -12.30 -1.37
C LYS A 162 2.38 -10.92 -1.98
N ILE A 163 3.39 -10.34 -2.64
CA ILE A 163 3.34 -8.98 -3.19
C ILE A 163 2.41 -8.92 -4.38
N ILE A 164 1.30 -8.18 -4.25
CA ILE A 164 0.30 -7.98 -5.30
C ILE A 164 0.22 -6.53 -5.76
N GLY A 165 0.74 -5.61 -4.96
CA GLY A 165 0.84 -4.18 -5.24
C GLY A 165 2.14 -3.60 -4.70
N CYS A 166 2.57 -2.51 -5.29
CA CYS A 166 3.71 -1.72 -4.81
C CYS A 166 3.40 -0.24 -4.88
N HIS A 167 3.72 0.49 -3.82
CA HIS A 167 3.78 1.95 -3.85
C HIS A 167 5.18 2.42 -4.24
N LEU A 168 5.19 3.34 -5.20
CA LEU A 168 6.38 3.97 -5.74
C LEU A 168 6.48 5.37 -5.12
N LYS A 169 7.22 5.46 -4.03
CA LYS A 169 7.44 6.67 -3.23
C LYS A 169 8.94 6.94 -3.18
N ASP A 170 9.37 8.11 -3.65
CA ASP A 170 10.78 8.49 -3.70
C ASP A 170 11.08 9.66 -2.75
N PHE A 171 12.35 9.89 -2.45
CA PHE A 171 12.80 10.93 -1.53
C PHE A 171 14.02 11.64 -2.08
N PHE A 172 14.11 12.96 -1.88
CA PHE A 172 15.18 13.79 -2.41
C PHE A 172 16.57 13.43 -1.85
N ASP A 173 16.68 13.20 -0.55
CA ASP A 173 17.97 13.07 0.12
C ASP A 173 17.91 12.05 1.27
N GLU A 174 18.70 10.97 1.16
CA GLU A 174 18.78 9.89 2.14
C GLU A 174 19.28 10.33 3.52
N THR A 175 19.95 11.49 3.61
CA THR A 175 20.49 12.03 4.87
C THR A 175 19.47 12.78 5.71
N LYS A 176 18.26 13.00 5.15
CA LYS A 176 17.17 13.74 5.79
C LYS A 176 16.27 12.84 6.64
N ASN A 177 15.34 13.48 7.31
CA ASN A 177 14.28 12.76 8.01
C ASN A 177 13.21 12.34 7.00
N LEU A 178 13.28 11.10 6.51
CA LEU A 178 12.34 10.58 5.51
C LEU A 178 10.90 10.39 6.03
N LEU A 179 10.65 10.63 7.33
CA LEU A 179 9.30 10.71 7.89
C LEU A 179 8.68 12.11 7.69
N ASP A 180 9.46 13.07 7.21
CA ASP A 180 8.95 14.39 6.82
C ASP A 180 8.48 14.32 5.35
N HIS A 181 7.19 14.48 5.13
CA HIS A 181 6.59 14.37 3.79
C HIS A 181 7.13 15.41 2.81
N SER A 182 7.74 16.50 3.29
CA SER A 182 8.40 17.50 2.44
C SER A 182 9.68 16.98 1.77
N GLU A 183 10.23 15.87 2.26
CA GLU A 183 11.39 15.20 1.67
C GLU A 183 10.99 14.20 0.56
N GLN A 184 9.70 13.95 0.35
CA GLN A 184 9.23 13.12 -0.75
C GLN A 184 9.38 13.85 -2.09
N SER A 185 9.70 13.10 -3.13
CA SER A 185 9.93 13.60 -4.48
C SER A 185 9.13 12.83 -5.52
N ALA A 186 9.09 13.34 -6.74
CA ALA A 186 8.62 12.55 -7.86
C ALA A 186 9.55 11.33 -8.07
N VAL A 187 8.97 10.22 -8.50
CA VAL A 187 9.71 8.99 -8.78
C VAL A 187 10.79 9.27 -9.83
N GLY A 188 12.04 8.97 -9.48
CA GLY A 188 13.21 9.25 -10.31
C GLY A 188 13.88 10.60 -10.08
N GLU A 189 13.29 11.51 -9.30
CA GLU A 189 13.96 12.74 -8.84
C GLU A 189 14.70 12.54 -7.50
N GLY A 190 14.50 11.39 -6.86
CA GLY A 190 15.11 11.04 -5.58
C GLY A 190 16.33 10.12 -5.72
N PHE A 191 16.66 9.42 -4.63
CA PHE A 191 17.86 8.58 -4.55
C PHE A 191 17.57 7.07 -4.72
N ILE A 192 16.31 6.65 -4.82
CA ILE A 192 15.94 5.23 -4.91
C ILE A 192 16.26 4.69 -6.31
N ASP A 193 16.94 3.53 -6.37
CA ASP A 193 17.28 2.84 -7.62
C ASP A 193 16.07 2.08 -8.19
N TRP A 194 15.17 2.82 -8.82
CA TRP A 194 13.92 2.28 -9.39
C TRP A 194 14.14 1.20 -10.45
N PRO A 195 15.09 1.32 -11.40
CA PRO A 195 15.33 0.25 -12.36
C PRO A 195 15.63 -1.08 -11.69
N LYS A 196 16.45 -1.07 -10.64
CA LYS A 196 16.81 -2.27 -9.89
C LYS A 196 15.61 -2.85 -9.13
N LEU A 197 14.88 -2.03 -8.39
CA LEU A 197 13.72 -2.48 -7.61
C LEU A 197 12.60 -3.00 -8.51
N LEU A 198 12.24 -2.29 -9.57
CA LEU A 198 11.19 -2.71 -10.49
C LEU A 198 11.53 -3.99 -11.23
N ALA A 199 12.82 -4.22 -11.55
CA ALA A 199 13.24 -5.49 -12.14
C ALA A 199 12.98 -6.68 -11.22
N GLU A 200 13.09 -6.53 -9.90
CA GLU A 200 12.78 -7.58 -8.93
C GLU A 200 11.28 -7.69 -8.65
N VAL A 201 10.57 -6.56 -8.50
CA VAL A 201 9.11 -6.57 -8.30
C VAL A 201 8.39 -7.23 -9.48
N LYS A 202 8.83 -6.99 -10.72
CA LYS A 202 8.26 -7.63 -11.94
C LYS A 202 8.39 -9.16 -11.96
N LYS A 203 9.16 -9.76 -11.05
CA LYS A 203 9.25 -11.22 -10.87
C LYS A 203 8.24 -11.77 -9.85
N THR A 204 7.50 -10.92 -9.19
CA THR A 204 6.46 -11.24 -8.21
C THR A 204 5.06 -11.22 -8.86
N PRO A 205 4.00 -11.65 -8.16
CA PRO A 205 2.62 -11.49 -8.63
C PRO A 205 2.10 -10.04 -8.65
N CYS A 206 2.95 -9.04 -8.41
CA CYS A 206 2.56 -7.64 -8.38
C CYS A 206 1.89 -7.20 -9.70
N GLU A 207 0.65 -6.76 -9.61
CA GLU A 207 -0.13 -6.28 -10.76
C GLU A 207 -0.59 -4.83 -10.61
N VAL A 208 -0.33 -4.22 -9.45
CA VAL A 208 -0.70 -2.83 -9.13
C VAL A 208 0.55 -2.04 -8.77
N PHE A 209 0.80 -0.96 -9.50
CA PHE A 209 1.88 -0.03 -9.21
C PHE A 209 1.26 1.34 -8.98
N VAL A 210 1.44 1.90 -7.78
CA VAL A 210 0.81 3.14 -7.34
C VAL A 210 1.87 4.22 -7.19
N LEU A 211 1.71 5.33 -7.91
CA LEU A 211 2.44 6.55 -7.62
C LEU A 211 1.82 7.21 -6.41
N GLU A 212 2.57 7.37 -5.34
CA GLU A 212 2.09 8.00 -4.12
C GLU A 212 3.05 9.04 -3.57
N HIS A 213 2.46 10.15 -3.13
CA HIS A 213 3.10 11.21 -2.37
C HIS A 213 2.10 11.72 -1.32
N ASP A 214 2.47 11.71 -0.04
CA ASP A 214 1.51 11.98 1.05
C ASP A 214 1.02 13.43 1.07
N ASP A 215 1.86 14.39 0.65
CA ASP A 215 1.51 15.82 0.65
C ASP A 215 2.18 16.58 -0.53
N PRO A 216 1.77 16.31 -1.79
CA PRO A 216 2.38 16.96 -2.94
C PRO A 216 1.94 18.42 -3.06
N LYS A 217 2.91 19.35 -3.17
CA LYS A 217 2.62 20.77 -3.43
C LYS A 217 1.88 20.98 -4.74
N ASP A 218 2.25 20.24 -5.76
CA ASP A 218 1.61 20.17 -7.07
C ASP A 218 1.52 18.70 -7.50
N TYR A 219 0.35 18.10 -7.30
CA TYR A 219 0.13 16.69 -7.67
C TYR A 219 0.23 16.44 -9.18
N LYS A 220 -0.03 17.45 -10.01
CA LYS A 220 0.06 17.31 -11.47
C LYS A 220 1.52 17.26 -11.90
N GLU A 221 2.34 18.16 -11.37
CA GLU A 221 3.78 18.16 -11.60
C GLU A 221 4.42 16.85 -11.12
N TYR A 222 4.12 16.44 -9.89
CA TYR A 222 4.56 15.17 -9.31
C TYR A 222 4.22 13.98 -10.22
N THR A 223 2.96 13.87 -10.64
CA THR A 223 2.49 12.76 -11.48
C THR A 223 3.17 12.77 -12.83
N THR A 224 3.26 13.93 -13.49
CA THR A 224 3.86 14.06 -14.82
C THR A 224 5.32 13.66 -14.81
N LYS A 225 6.12 14.18 -13.88
CA LYS A 225 7.54 13.86 -13.76
C LYS A 225 7.77 12.37 -13.46
N SER A 226 6.98 11.80 -12.56
CA SER A 226 7.06 10.38 -12.23
C SER A 226 6.76 9.48 -13.44
N LEU A 227 5.72 9.81 -14.22
CA LEU A 227 5.38 9.05 -15.42
C LEU A 227 6.47 9.20 -16.50
N GLU A 228 6.95 10.42 -16.77
CA GLU A 228 8.02 10.67 -17.72
C GLU A 228 9.27 9.85 -17.40
N TYR A 229 9.65 9.78 -16.12
CA TYR A 229 10.78 8.95 -15.70
C TYR A 229 10.51 7.46 -15.91
N LEU A 230 9.35 6.96 -15.48
CA LEU A 230 9.00 5.53 -15.59
C LEU A 230 8.91 5.05 -17.05
N GLU A 231 8.62 5.92 -18.00
CA GLU A 231 8.66 5.60 -19.43
C GLU A 231 10.09 5.36 -19.96
N THR A 232 11.11 5.76 -19.21
CA THR A 232 12.52 5.60 -19.62
C THR A 232 13.15 4.30 -19.14
N ILE A 233 12.46 3.50 -18.23
CA ILE A 233 13.03 2.32 -17.58
C ILE A 233 12.19 1.05 -17.73
#